data_02b90c33c410874a95d6bba92728a735
#
_entry.id   02b90c33c410874a95d6bba92728a735
#
_cell.length_a   1.000
_cell.length_b   1.000
_cell.length_c   1.000
_cell.angle_alpha   90.00
_cell.angle_beta   90.00
_cell.angle_gamma   90.00
#
_symmetry.space_group_name_H-M   'P 1'
#
loop_
_entity.id
_entity.type
_entity.pdbx_description
1 polymer ?
#
loop_
_entity_poly.entity_id
_entity_poly.type
_entity_poly.pdbx_seq_one_letter_code
_entity_poly.pdbx_strand_id
1 'polypeptide(L)'
;MSQRTKNQVAEMKKQTIGVEVEMNSITREKAARLAATFFGTGRYENTACRNGYCTWSAWDESGREWKFQKDVSIAGPDSEKCEMVTPILTYVDIETLQELVRRLRKAGAKSDATRGCGVHIHIGAKGHTPQTLRNLANIMASHEDLLASALNLDRGRISRYCRTVDPRFLERLNCRKPSTMADLADIWYGSQNADYGRSQHYNDSRYHMLNLHATFTKGTVEFRLFQFDAPADGKQNGLHAGQLKSYIQLCLALSQMAKAVRTASPKPQQNENPKYAMRTWLLRLGFIGDEFKTARELLTKRLDGDAAFRSGRAAA
;
A
#
# COMPACT_ATOMS: atom_id res chain seq x y z
N MET A 1 -25.18 2.06 9.71
CA MET A 1 -24.14 2.99 9.19
C MET A 1 -24.77 4.36 9.01
N SER A 2 -24.13 5.43 9.54
CA SER A 2 -24.62 6.81 9.38
C SER A 2 -24.51 7.27 7.91
N GLN A 3 -25.32 8.28 7.51
CA GLN A 3 -25.25 8.84 6.15
C GLN A 3 -23.85 9.39 5.83
N ARG A 4 -23.21 10.04 6.81
CA ARG A 4 -21.83 10.52 6.69
C ARG A 4 -20.85 9.40 6.34
N THR A 5 -20.95 8.26 7.02
CA THR A 5 -20.08 7.10 6.76
C THR A 5 -20.36 6.49 5.39
N LYS A 6 -21.63 6.41 4.97
CA LYS A 6 -21.99 5.93 3.62
C LYS A 6 -21.36 6.81 2.55
N ASN A 7 -21.45 8.13 2.69
CA ASN A 7 -20.86 9.10 1.76
C ASN A 7 -19.33 8.96 1.74
N GLN A 8 -18.69 8.82 2.91
CA GLN A 8 -17.22 8.60 2.99
C GLN A 8 -16.78 7.35 2.23
N VAL A 9 -17.49 6.23 2.39
CA VAL A 9 -17.20 4.99 1.66
C VAL A 9 -17.45 5.13 0.16
N ALA A 10 -18.51 5.82 -0.23
CA ALA A 10 -18.80 6.10 -1.64
C ALA A 10 -17.69 6.93 -2.31
N GLU A 11 -17.22 8.00 -1.65
CA GLU A 11 -16.11 8.83 -2.15
C GLU A 11 -14.79 8.07 -2.16
N MET A 12 -14.52 7.23 -1.16
CA MET A 12 -13.37 6.34 -1.12
C MET A 12 -13.29 5.47 -2.39
N LYS A 13 -14.39 4.91 -2.83
CA LYS A 13 -14.47 4.00 -3.98
C LYS A 13 -14.30 4.68 -5.35
N LYS A 14 -14.38 5.99 -5.42
CA LYS A 14 -14.18 6.76 -6.67
C LYS A 14 -12.70 7.01 -6.99
N GLN A 15 -11.81 6.76 -6.06
CA GLN A 15 -10.37 7.00 -6.24
C GLN A 15 -9.75 5.95 -7.16
N THR A 16 -8.73 6.35 -7.89
CA THR A 16 -7.94 5.45 -8.74
C THR A 16 -6.85 4.76 -7.94
N ILE A 17 -6.47 3.56 -8.38
CA ILE A 17 -5.58 2.64 -7.70
C ILE A 17 -4.49 2.20 -8.66
N GLY A 18 -3.25 2.14 -8.19
CA GLY A 18 -2.14 1.40 -8.80
C GLY A 18 -1.58 0.42 -7.78
N VAL A 19 -1.15 -0.75 -8.23
CA VAL A 19 -0.60 -1.78 -7.34
C VAL A 19 0.66 -2.36 -7.95
N GLU A 20 1.72 -2.43 -7.13
CA GLU A 20 2.96 -3.15 -7.42
C GLU A 20 3.01 -4.35 -6.46
N VAL A 21 3.18 -5.57 -7.00
CA VAL A 21 3.28 -6.80 -6.21
C VAL A 21 4.57 -7.50 -6.58
N GLU A 22 5.50 -7.52 -5.66
CA GLU A 22 6.76 -8.22 -5.80
C GLU A 22 6.60 -9.71 -5.50
N MET A 23 7.19 -10.57 -6.32
CA MET A 23 7.15 -12.03 -6.18
C MET A 23 8.38 -12.69 -6.79
N ASN A 24 8.67 -13.90 -6.40
CA ASN A 24 9.69 -14.74 -7.03
C ASN A 24 9.13 -16.12 -7.39
N SER A 25 10.03 -17.03 -7.83
CA SER A 25 9.69 -18.41 -8.24
C SER A 25 8.74 -18.48 -9.46
N ILE A 26 8.67 -17.41 -10.23
CA ILE A 26 7.96 -17.34 -11.50
C ILE A 26 8.72 -16.41 -12.46
N THR A 27 8.83 -16.79 -13.73
CA THR A 27 9.44 -15.91 -14.73
C THR A 27 8.42 -14.83 -15.15
N ARG A 28 8.92 -13.66 -15.54
CA ARG A 28 8.09 -12.56 -16.02
C ARG A 28 7.25 -12.94 -17.23
N GLU A 29 7.84 -13.70 -18.17
CA GLU A 29 7.13 -14.25 -19.33
C GLU A 29 5.98 -15.17 -18.92
N LYS A 30 6.22 -16.13 -18.01
CA LYS A 30 5.18 -17.05 -17.52
C LYS A 30 4.06 -16.29 -16.84
N ALA A 31 4.39 -15.26 -16.05
CA ALA A 31 3.40 -14.42 -15.38
C ALA A 31 2.56 -13.60 -16.38
N ALA A 32 3.20 -12.98 -17.38
CA ALA A 32 2.50 -12.22 -18.43
C ALA A 32 1.60 -13.13 -19.28
N ARG A 33 2.08 -14.29 -19.71
CA ARG A 33 1.28 -15.27 -20.45
C ARG A 33 0.07 -15.76 -19.68
N LEU A 34 0.25 -16.03 -18.38
CA LEU A 34 -0.86 -16.42 -17.49
C LEU A 34 -1.89 -15.29 -17.38
N ALA A 35 -1.45 -14.04 -17.24
CA ALA A 35 -2.32 -12.88 -17.18
C ALA A 35 -3.11 -12.69 -18.49
N ALA A 36 -2.45 -12.78 -19.65
CA ALA A 36 -3.09 -12.69 -20.96
C ALA A 36 -4.15 -13.79 -21.17
N THR A 37 -3.84 -15.02 -20.73
CA THR A 37 -4.81 -16.14 -20.74
C THR A 37 -5.98 -15.85 -19.80
N PHE A 38 -5.70 -15.33 -18.62
CA PHE A 38 -6.74 -14.99 -17.63
C PHE A 38 -7.68 -13.90 -18.13
N PHE A 39 -7.15 -12.89 -18.82
CA PHE A 39 -7.93 -11.81 -19.42
C PHE A 39 -8.66 -12.21 -20.73
N GLY A 40 -8.42 -13.44 -21.23
CA GLY A 40 -9.05 -13.92 -22.47
C GLY A 40 -8.46 -13.34 -23.76
N THR A 41 -7.48 -12.44 -23.67
CA THR A 41 -6.89 -11.75 -24.84
C THR A 41 -5.81 -12.59 -25.52
N GLY A 42 -5.13 -13.46 -24.76
CA GLY A 42 -3.94 -14.18 -25.24
C GLY A 42 -2.76 -13.27 -25.59
N ARG A 43 -2.89 -11.95 -25.47
CA ARG A 43 -1.89 -10.98 -25.86
C ARG A 43 -0.88 -10.72 -24.75
N TYR A 44 0.37 -11.12 -24.96
CA TYR A 44 1.52 -10.79 -24.12
C TYR A 44 2.77 -10.62 -24.98
N GLU A 45 3.65 -9.73 -24.55
CA GLU A 45 4.84 -9.36 -25.33
C GLU A 45 6.01 -8.99 -24.40
N ASN A 46 7.24 -9.17 -24.89
CA ASN A 46 8.42 -8.57 -24.26
C ASN A 46 8.52 -7.11 -24.70
N THR A 47 8.20 -6.18 -23.80
CA THR A 47 8.06 -4.75 -24.14
C THR A 47 9.26 -3.89 -23.80
N ALA A 48 10.21 -4.38 -22.99
CA ALA A 48 11.39 -3.60 -22.60
C ALA A 48 12.60 -4.47 -22.24
N CYS A 49 13.35 -4.88 -23.25
CA CYS A 49 14.61 -5.56 -23.06
C CYS A 49 15.79 -4.62 -22.71
N ARG A 50 15.69 -3.33 -23.06
CA ARG A 50 16.84 -2.40 -23.05
C ARG A 50 16.99 -1.56 -21.78
N ASN A 51 15.99 -1.53 -20.92
CA ASN A 51 15.99 -0.66 -19.72
C ASN A 51 16.44 -1.36 -18.43
N GLY A 52 16.96 -2.59 -18.52
CA GLY A 52 17.38 -3.39 -17.35
C GLY A 52 16.23 -4.05 -16.57
N TYR A 53 14.97 -3.66 -16.81
CA TYR A 53 13.81 -4.25 -16.13
C TYR A 53 13.33 -5.55 -16.79
N CYS A 54 13.73 -5.83 -18.02
CA CYS A 54 13.35 -7.03 -18.79
C CYS A 54 11.84 -7.29 -18.70
N THR A 55 11.04 -6.30 -19.06
CA THR A 55 9.59 -6.27 -18.86
C THR A 55 8.87 -7.14 -19.88
N TRP A 56 7.95 -7.96 -19.40
CA TRP A 56 6.91 -8.60 -20.18
C TRP A 56 5.57 -7.95 -19.84
N SER A 57 4.77 -7.66 -20.83
CA SER A 57 3.45 -7.04 -20.67
C SER A 57 2.35 -7.97 -21.13
N ALA A 58 1.19 -7.88 -20.49
CA ALA A 58 -0.06 -8.50 -20.91
C ALA A 58 -1.15 -7.42 -21.00
N TRP A 59 -2.15 -7.60 -21.83
CA TRP A 59 -3.25 -6.66 -21.98
C TRP A 59 -4.57 -7.31 -21.60
N ASP A 60 -5.39 -6.57 -20.86
CA ASP A 60 -6.76 -6.99 -20.56
C ASP A 60 -7.72 -6.63 -21.72
N GLU A 61 -8.99 -7.04 -21.60
CA GLU A 61 -10.03 -6.80 -22.63
C GLU A 61 -10.29 -5.31 -22.90
N SER A 62 -9.97 -4.44 -21.93
CA SER A 62 -10.06 -2.98 -22.10
C SER A 62 -8.81 -2.37 -22.76
N GLY A 63 -7.83 -3.20 -23.13
CA GLY A 63 -6.56 -2.78 -23.69
C GLY A 63 -5.59 -2.14 -22.67
N ARG A 64 -5.84 -2.28 -21.38
CA ARG A 64 -4.95 -1.77 -20.32
C ARG A 64 -3.75 -2.70 -20.18
N GLU A 65 -2.54 -2.12 -20.08
CA GLU A 65 -1.27 -2.84 -19.99
C GLU A 65 -0.96 -3.23 -18.54
N TRP A 66 -0.74 -4.52 -18.30
CA TRP A 66 -0.25 -5.12 -17.06
C TRP A 66 1.21 -5.52 -17.25
N LYS A 67 2.13 -4.97 -16.46
CA LYS A 67 3.57 -5.21 -16.61
C LYS A 67 4.08 -6.20 -15.58
N PHE A 68 5.00 -7.03 -16.03
CA PHE A 68 5.76 -7.98 -15.21
C PHE A 68 7.24 -7.69 -15.44
N GLN A 69 7.88 -7.04 -14.48
CA GLN A 69 9.23 -6.50 -14.62
C GLN A 69 10.17 -7.04 -13.54
N LYS A 70 11.48 -6.89 -13.77
CA LYS A 70 12.49 -7.27 -12.78
C LYS A 70 12.59 -6.18 -11.73
N ASP A 71 12.53 -6.57 -10.45
CA ASP A 71 13.01 -5.74 -9.35
C ASP A 71 14.23 -6.41 -8.71
N VAL A 72 15.31 -5.65 -8.54
CA VAL A 72 16.59 -6.14 -8.04
C VAL A 72 16.56 -6.50 -6.55
N SER A 73 15.64 -5.90 -5.78
CA SER A 73 15.48 -6.14 -4.34
C SER A 73 14.94 -7.53 -4.02
N ILE A 74 14.24 -8.16 -4.96
CA ILE A 74 13.65 -9.48 -4.80
C ILE A 74 14.77 -10.53 -4.72
N ALA A 75 14.68 -11.45 -3.76
CA ALA A 75 15.64 -12.54 -3.61
C ALA A 75 15.44 -13.64 -4.67
N GLY A 76 16.53 -14.32 -5.00
CA GLY A 76 16.52 -15.44 -5.93
C GLY A 76 17.19 -15.13 -7.28
N PRO A 77 17.11 -16.08 -8.24
CA PRO A 77 17.68 -15.90 -9.58
C PRO A 77 17.01 -14.76 -10.34
N ASP A 78 17.78 -13.98 -11.09
CA ASP A 78 17.26 -12.83 -11.87
C ASP A 78 16.15 -13.20 -12.86
N SER A 79 16.15 -14.43 -13.38
CA SER A 79 15.10 -14.94 -14.25
C SER A 79 13.74 -15.09 -13.55
N GLU A 80 13.73 -15.29 -12.23
CA GLU A 80 12.55 -15.55 -11.41
C GLU A 80 12.12 -14.35 -10.55
N LYS A 81 12.85 -13.24 -10.59
CA LYS A 81 12.43 -11.98 -9.96
C LYS A 81 11.33 -11.34 -10.81
N CYS A 82 10.17 -11.12 -10.22
CA CYS A 82 9.02 -10.61 -10.93
C CYS A 82 8.23 -9.63 -10.06
N GLU A 83 8.09 -8.42 -10.52
CA GLU A 83 7.17 -7.43 -9.98
C GLU A 83 6.02 -7.25 -10.96
N MET A 84 4.79 -7.48 -10.50
CA MET A 84 3.58 -7.15 -11.25
C MET A 84 3.21 -5.69 -10.99
N VAL A 85 3.15 -4.88 -12.04
CA VAL A 85 2.68 -3.50 -11.99
C VAL A 85 1.36 -3.40 -12.74
N THR A 86 0.31 -2.99 -12.05
CA THR A 86 -1.02 -2.88 -12.65
C THR A 86 -1.16 -1.60 -13.48
N PRO A 87 -2.08 -1.55 -14.45
CA PRO A 87 -2.57 -0.28 -14.97
C PRO A 87 -3.31 0.52 -13.89
N ILE A 88 -3.82 1.70 -14.24
CA ILE A 88 -4.73 2.42 -13.36
C ILE A 88 -6.02 1.61 -13.22
N LEU A 89 -6.32 1.25 -11.99
CA LEU A 89 -7.49 0.47 -11.59
C LEU A 89 -8.51 1.36 -10.85
N THR A 90 -9.73 0.85 -10.77
CA THR A 90 -10.81 1.37 -9.95
C THR A 90 -11.22 0.35 -8.90
N TYR A 91 -12.15 0.71 -8.02
CA TYR A 91 -12.58 -0.17 -6.95
C TYR A 91 -13.19 -1.49 -7.45
N VAL A 92 -13.86 -1.47 -8.59
CA VAL A 92 -14.49 -2.67 -9.18
C VAL A 92 -13.46 -3.66 -9.74
N ASP A 93 -12.26 -3.21 -10.08
CA ASP A 93 -11.19 -4.07 -10.59
C ASP A 93 -10.51 -4.91 -9.49
N ILE A 94 -10.79 -4.64 -8.21
CA ILE A 94 -10.13 -5.34 -7.09
C ILE A 94 -10.38 -6.86 -7.14
N GLU A 95 -11.57 -7.29 -7.53
CA GLU A 95 -11.89 -8.72 -7.60
C GLU A 95 -11.12 -9.40 -8.74
N THR A 96 -10.99 -8.75 -9.89
CA THR A 96 -10.16 -9.21 -11.01
C THR A 96 -8.69 -9.34 -10.58
N LEU A 97 -8.16 -8.32 -9.89
CA LEU A 97 -6.80 -8.36 -9.34
C LEU A 97 -6.62 -9.52 -8.34
N GLN A 98 -7.58 -9.73 -7.45
CA GLN A 98 -7.53 -10.83 -6.49
C GLN A 98 -7.49 -12.21 -7.19
N GLU A 99 -8.27 -12.38 -8.25
CA GLU A 99 -8.28 -13.65 -8.99
C GLU A 99 -6.97 -13.86 -9.76
N LEU A 100 -6.42 -12.83 -10.38
CA LEU A 100 -5.10 -12.91 -11.01
C LEU A 100 -4.01 -13.32 -10.00
N VAL A 101 -4.01 -12.72 -8.81
CA VAL A 101 -3.05 -13.06 -7.73
C VAL A 101 -3.22 -14.52 -7.29
N ARG A 102 -4.45 -15.05 -7.18
CA ARG A 102 -4.68 -16.47 -6.88
C ARG A 102 -4.10 -17.38 -7.96
N ARG A 103 -4.24 -17.01 -9.23
CA ARG A 103 -3.71 -17.78 -10.36
C ARG A 103 -2.18 -17.74 -10.40
N LEU A 104 -1.56 -16.59 -10.17
CA LEU A 104 -0.11 -16.46 -10.05
C LEU A 104 0.43 -17.35 -8.92
N ARG A 105 -0.22 -17.31 -7.74
CA ARG A 105 0.12 -18.19 -6.62
C ARG A 105 0.00 -19.67 -7.00
N LYS A 106 -1.09 -20.08 -7.66
CA LYS A 106 -1.30 -21.46 -8.13
C LYS A 106 -0.24 -21.89 -9.14
N ALA A 107 0.26 -20.96 -9.95
CA ALA A 107 1.33 -21.20 -10.92
C ALA A 107 2.75 -21.30 -10.30
N GLY A 108 2.86 -21.11 -8.97
CA GLY A 108 4.10 -21.28 -8.21
C GLY A 108 4.75 -19.98 -7.73
N ALA A 109 4.19 -18.81 -8.06
CA ALA A 109 4.70 -17.53 -7.58
C ALA A 109 4.65 -17.47 -6.04
N LYS A 110 5.68 -16.87 -5.41
CA LYS A 110 5.84 -16.72 -3.98
C LYS A 110 6.15 -15.27 -3.63
N SER A 111 5.59 -14.79 -2.53
CA SER A 111 5.82 -13.42 -2.07
C SER A 111 5.66 -13.32 -0.56
N ASP A 112 6.73 -12.96 0.11
CA ASP A 112 6.77 -12.61 1.53
C ASP A 112 8.06 -11.81 1.84
N ALA A 113 8.18 -11.25 3.04
CA ALA A 113 9.32 -10.43 3.42
C ALA A 113 10.65 -11.18 3.41
N THR A 114 10.66 -12.50 3.68
CA THR A 114 11.90 -13.31 3.68
C THR A 114 12.50 -13.45 2.28
N ARG A 115 11.70 -13.16 1.25
CA ARG A 115 12.08 -13.13 -0.17
C ARG A 115 12.43 -11.75 -0.67
N GLY A 116 12.50 -10.76 0.21
CA GLY A 116 12.67 -9.36 -0.15
C GLY A 116 11.44 -8.75 -0.84
N CYS A 117 10.30 -9.43 -0.79
CA CYS A 117 9.10 -9.00 -1.50
C CYS A 117 8.20 -8.09 -0.65
N GLY A 118 7.67 -7.05 -1.29
CA GLY A 118 6.69 -6.14 -0.74
C GLY A 118 5.48 -5.96 -1.64
N VAL A 119 4.57 -5.11 -1.17
CA VAL A 119 3.41 -4.64 -1.93
C VAL A 119 3.35 -3.13 -1.78
N HIS A 120 3.31 -2.43 -2.91
CA HIS A 120 3.15 -0.99 -2.95
C HIS A 120 1.78 -0.64 -3.52
N ILE A 121 1.10 0.31 -2.88
CA ILE A 121 -0.23 0.73 -3.30
C ILE A 121 -0.21 2.23 -3.55
N HIS A 122 -0.58 2.61 -4.75
CA HIS A 122 -0.72 3.97 -5.19
C HIS A 122 -2.18 4.37 -5.21
N ILE A 123 -2.51 5.50 -4.60
CA ILE A 123 -3.81 6.13 -4.71
C ILE A 123 -3.64 7.42 -5.49
N GLY A 124 -4.48 7.65 -6.51
CA GLY A 124 -4.40 8.87 -7.32
C GLY A 124 -4.47 10.13 -6.45
N ALA A 125 -3.52 11.04 -6.63
CA ALA A 125 -3.43 12.26 -5.82
C ALA A 125 -4.46 13.34 -6.21
N LYS A 126 -5.26 13.12 -7.24
CA LYS A 126 -6.33 14.04 -7.64
C LYS A 126 -7.26 14.35 -6.47
N GLY A 127 -7.50 15.64 -6.24
CA GLY A 127 -8.32 16.12 -5.12
C GLY A 127 -7.58 16.22 -3.78
N HIS A 128 -6.29 15.87 -3.72
CA HIS A 128 -5.45 16.26 -2.60
C HIS A 128 -4.93 17.70 -2.76
N THR A 129 -4.87 18.40 -1.64
CA THR A 129 -4.22 19.71 -1.46
C THR A 129 -3.05 19.56 -0.51
N PRO A 130 -2.15 20.54 -0.38
CA PRO A 130 -1.09 20.50 0.63
C PRO A 130 -1.62 20.24 2.04
N GLN A 131 -2.77 20.80 2.38
CA GLN A 131 -3.42 20.57 3.68
C GLN A 131 -3.87 19.12 3.84
N THR A 132 -4.51 18.52 2.83
CA THR A 132 -4.96 17.13 2.93
C THR A 132 -3.80 16.13 2.91
N LEU A 133 -2.70 16.43 2.22
CA LEU A 133 -1.48 15.64 2.29
C LEU A 133 -0.79 15.77 3.65
N ARG A 134 -0.82 16.95 4.27
CA ARG A 134 -0.39 17.13 5.66
C ARG A 134 -1.25 16.31 6.62
N ASN A 135 -2.57 16.31 6.43
CA ASN A 135 -3.47 15.46 7.22
C ASN A 135 -3.11 13.99 7.07
N LEU A 136 -2.84 13.53 5.84
CA LEU A 136 -2.46 12.15 5.56
C LEU A 136 -1.14 11.78 6.24
N ALA A 137 -0.12 12.62 6.14
CA ALA A 137 1.16 12.41 6.82
C ALA A 137 0.98 12.33 8.35
N ASN A 138 0.15 13.20 8.93
CA ASN A 138 -0.15 13.18 10.36
C ASN A 138 -0.96 11.93 10.77
N ILE A 139 -1.93 11.49 9.97
CA ILE A 139 -2.69 10.25 10.20
C ILE A 139 -1.75 9.05 10.17
N MET A 140 -0.86 8.99 9.19
CA MET A 140 0.14 7.91 9.12
C MET A 140 1.06 7.94 10.33
N ALA A 141 1.70 9.07 10.63
CA ALA A 141 2.62 9.22 11.76
C ALA A 141 1.99 8.79 13.10
N SER A 142 0.71 9.09 13.31
CA SER A 142 0.01 8.73 14.55
C SER A 142 -0.38 7.25 14.64
N HIS A 143 -0.24 6.45 13.57
CA HIS A 143 -0.69 5.05 13.51
C HIS A 143 0.37 4.09 12.95
N GLU A 144 1.58 4.55 12.58
CA GLU A 144 2.62 3.70 11.99
C GLU A 144 2.98 2.51 12.89
N ASP A 145 3.18 2.71 14.19
CA ASP A 145 3.50 1.64 15.12
C ASP A 145 2.36 0.62 15.26
N LEU A 146 1.12 1.12 15.31
CA LEU A 146 -0.07 0.26 15.36
C LEU A 146 -0.22 -0.56 14.08
N LEU A 147 0.04 0.04 12.92
CA LEU A 147 0.03 -0.65 11.62
C LEU A 147 1.17 -1.66 11.53
N ALA A 148 2.39 -1.30 11.94
CA ALA A 148 3.53 -2.21 11.94
C ALA A 148 3.26 -3.46 12.78
N SER A 149 2.66 -3.29 13.96
CA SER A 149 2.26 -4.39 14.83
C SER A 149 1.12 -5.23 14.24
N ALA A 150 0.06 -4.59 13.75
CA ALA A 150 -1.11 -5.27 13.17
C ALA A 150 -0.76 -6.11 11.94
N LEU A 151 0.15 -5.61 11.10
CA LEU A 151 0.60 -6.25 9.87
C LEU A 151 1.83 -7.15 10.09
N ASN A 152 2.38 -7.18 11.30
CA ASN A 152 3.63 -7.89 11.62
C ASN A 152 4.72 -7.60 10.59
N LEU A 153 4.99 -6.30 10.38
CA LEU A 153 5.94 -5.86 9.37
C LEU A 153 7.36 -6.32 9.72
N ASP A 154 8.08 -6.79 8.72
CA ASP A 154 9.47 -7.18 8.88
C ASP A 154 10.36 -5.97 9.23
N ARG A 155 11.18 -6.11 10.27
CA ARG A 155 12.05 -5.02 10.76
C ARG A 155 13.11 -4.62 9.74
N GLY A 156 13.60 -5.57 8.95
CA GLY A 156 14.56 -5.30 7.88
C GLY A 156 13.93 -4.48 6.74
N ARG A 157 12.66 -4.73 6.43
CA ARG A 157 11.92 -3.91 5.47
C ARG A 157 11.67 -2.49 6.02
N ILE A 158 11.23 -2.37 7.27
CA ILE A 158 11.01 -1.07 7.91
C ILE A 158 12.28 -0.22 7.85
N SER A 159 13.43 -0.79 8.15
CA SER A 159 14.70 -0.05 8.16
C SER A 159 15.19 0.38 6.78
N ARG A 160 14.91 -0.39 5.72
CA ARG A 160 15.50 -0.18 4.39
C ARG A 160 14.53 0.44 3.39
N TYR A 161 13.28 -0.04 3.32
CA TYR A 161 12.36 0.21 2.21
C TYR A 161 11.10 0.98 2.58
N CYS A 162 10.71 0.97 3.87
CA CYS A 162 9.49 1.61 4.33
C CYS A 162 9.65 2.16 5.76
N ARG A 163 10.61 3.05 5.93
CA ARG A 163 10.86 3.73 7.22
C ARG A 163 9.60 4.47 7.69
N THR A 164 9.46 4.64 8.98
CA THR A 164 8.47 5.57 9.55
C THR A 164 8.74 6.99 9.07
N VAL A 165 7.77 7.89 9.26
CA VAL A 165 7.90 9.29 8.85
C VAL A 165 9.12 9.94 9.51
N ASP A 166 9.87 10.76 8.76
CA ASP A 166 11.00 11.54 9.31
C ASP A 166 10.45 12.60 10.28
N PRO A 167 10.90 12.61 11.56
CA PRO A 167 10.43 13.58 12.56
C PRO A 167 10.67 15.04 12.15
N ARG A 168 11.78 15.33 11.45
CA ARG A 168 12.12 16.69 10.98
C ARG A 168 11.15 17.13 9.89
N PHE A 169 10.77 16.19 8.99
CA PHE A 169 9.72 16.46 8.00
C PHE A 169 8.40 16.79 8.70
N LEU A 170 7.99 15.96 9.64
CA LEU A 170 6.72 16.13 10.34
C LEU A 170 6.64 17.43 11.14
N GLU A 171 7.73 17.81 11.82
CA GLU A 171 7.85 19.08 12.53
C GLU A 171 7.71 20.27 11.56
N ARG A 172 8.54 20.32 10.49
CA ARG A 172 8.51 21.40 9.51
C ARG A 172 7.15 21.50 8.82
N LEU A 173 6.55 20.35 8.47
CA LEU A 173 5.23 20.28 7.84
C LEU A 173 4.15 20.93 8.71
N ASN A 174 4.16 20.66 10.01
CA ASN A 174 3.15 21.15 10.94
C ASN A 174 3.42 22.59 11.42
N CYS A 175 4.69 23.02 11.47
CA CYS A 175 5.03 24.43 11.77
C CYS A 175 4.74 25.34 10.56
N ARG A 176 5.18 24.97 9.36
CA ARG A 176 5.07 25.83 8.17
C ARG A 176 3.71 25.81 7.50
N LYS A 177 2.98 24.68 7.58
CA LYS A 177 1.63 24.50 7.01
C LYS A 177 1.58 24.95 5.54
N PRO A 178 2.29 24.28 4.63
CA PRO A 178 2.43 24.69 3.25
C PRO A 178 1.08 24.95 2.58
N SER A 179 1.00 25.99 1.76
CA SER A 179 -0.17 26.37 1.00
C SER A 179 -0.13 25.91 -0.46
N THR A 180 1.08 25.67 -0.99
CA THR A 180 1.29 25.18 -2.36
C THR A 180 1.94 23.80 -2.37
N MET A 181 1.79 23.08 -3.50
CA MET A 181 2.46 21.78 -3.69
C MET A 181 3.98 21.96 -3.79
N ALA A 182 4.46 23.09 -4.29
CA ALA A 182 5.88 23.42 -4.33
C ALA A 182 6.47 23.57 -2.91
N ASP A 183 5.81 24.34 -2.03
CA ASP A 183 6.24 24.48 -0.63
C ASP A 183 6.25 23.13 0.09
N LEU A 184 5.24 22.27 -0.18
CA LEU A 184 5.19 20.93 0.38
C LEU A 184 6.37 20.06 -0.10
N ALA A 185 6.70 20.13 -1.40
CA ALA A 185 7.85 19.44 -1.97
C ALA A 185 9.17 19.93 -1.35
N ASP A 186 9.34 21.24 -1.16
CA ASP A 186 10.53 21.80 -0.52
C ASP A 186 10.69 21.33 0.93
N ILE A 187 9.57 21.24 1.66
CA ILE A 187 9.59 20.67 3.02
C ILE A 187 9.94 19.18 2.98
N TRP A 188 9.34 18.42 2.04
CA TRP A 188 9.58 16.97 1.91
C TRP A 188 11.06 16.67 1.64
N TYR A 189 11.61 17.24 0.58
CA TYR A 189 12.99 16.96 0.18
C TYR A 189 14.03 17.60 1.11
N GLY A 190 13.85 18.84 1.46
CA GLY A 190 14.80 19.57 2.31
C GLY A 190 14.87 19.06 3.76
N SER A 191 13.82 18.41 4.26
CA SER A 191 13.84 17.78 5.58
C SER A 191 14.65 16.49 5.62
N GLN A 192 14.77 15.83 4.48
CA GLN A 192 15.39 14.52 4.35
C GLN A 192 16.76 14.56 3.65
N ASN A 193 17.30 15.77 3.39
CA ASN A 193 18.52 15.99 2.61
C ASN A 193 18.46 15.31 1.23
N ALA A 194 17.29 15.31 0.59
CA ALA A 194 17.00 14.64 -0.66
C ALA A 194 16.69 15.59 -1.81
N ASP A 195 17.21 16.83 -1.73
CA ASP A 195 17.01 17.87 -2.75
C ASP A 195 17.65 17.52 -4.09
N TYR A 196 18.70 16.72 -4.08
CA TYR A 196 19.32 16.22 -5.30
C TYR A 196 18.39 15.24 -6.01
N GLY A 197 18.24 15.39 -7.29
CA GLY A 197 17.49 14.42 -8.10
C GLY A 197 16.01 14.29 -7.73
N ARG A 198 15.32 15.40 -7.41
CA ARG A 198 13.88 15.42 -7.10
C ARG A 198 13.01 14.75 -8.18
N SER A 199 13.45 14.75 -9.43
CA SER A 199 12.79 14.07 -10.54
C SER A 199 13.24 12.63 -10.75
N GLN A 200 14.29 12.17 -10.05
CA GLN A 200 14.83 10.82 -10.22
C GLN A 200 13.94 9.78 -9.56
N HIS A 201 13.70 8.66 -10.25
CA HIS A 201 12.87 7.57 -9.74
C HIS A 201 13.37 7.02 -8.38
N TYR A 202 14.68 6.92 -8.20
CA TYR A 202 15.31 6.37 -6.98
C TYR A 202 15.78 7.45 -5.99
N ASN A 203 15.03 8.54 -5.84
CA ASN A 203 15.29 9.48 -4.78
C ASN A 203 15.11 8.85 -3.40
N ASP A 204 16.06 9.00 -2.47
CA ASP A 204 16.07 8.31 -1.16
C ASP A 204 14.88 8.67 -0.27
N SER A 205 14.24 9.81 -0.49
CA SER A 205 13.03 10.21 0.23
C SER A 205 11.83 9.28 0.00
N ARG A 206 11.88 8.43 -1.04
CA ARG A 206 10.80 7.47 -1.33
C ARG A 206 10.67 6.34 -0.31
N TYR A 207 11.72 6.02 0.45
CA TYR A 207 11.77 4.83 1.30
C TYR A 207 11.12 5.02 2.66
N HIS A 208 9.88 5.52 2.66
CA HIS A 208 9.01 5.66 3.83
C HIS A 208 7.71 4.86 3.64
N MET A 209 7.02 4.52 4.76
CA MET A 209 5.70 3.86 4.73
C MET A 209 4.71 4.64 3.87
N LEU A 210 4.72 5.98 4.02
CA LEU A 210 4.01 6.93 3.15
C LEU A 210 5.05 7.65 2.29
N ASN A 211 5.03 7.42 0.99
CA ASN A 211 5.93 8.05 0.03
C ASN A 211 5.22 9.18 -0.71
N LEU A 212 5.57 10.44 -0.38
CA LEU A 212 5.08 11.62 -1.10
C LEU A 212 5.96 12.00 -2.32
N HIS A 213 7.16 11.42 -2.48
CA HIS A 213 7.92 11.60 -3.72
C HIS A 213 7.10 11.17 -4.95
N ALA A 214 6.33 10.08 -4.84
CA ALA A 214 5.41 9.65 -5.89
C ALA A 214 4.32 10.69 -6.20
N THR A 215 3.96 11.55 -5.24
CA THR A 215 2.98 12.62 -5.47
C THR A 215 3.52 13.69 -6.41
N PHE A 216 4.80 14.02 -6.27
CA PHE A 216 5.44 15.05 -7.08
C PHE A 216 5.91 14.54 -8.45
N THR A 217 6.16 13.23 -8.58
CA THR A 217 6.72 12.63 -9.81
C THR A 217 5.73 11.81 -10.63
N LYS A 218 4.78 11.14 -9.98
CA LYS A 218 3.80 10.24 -10.63
C LYS A 218 2.35 10.71 -10.46
N GLY A 219 2.07 11.74 -9.65
CA GLY A 219 0.71 12.18 -9.34
C GLY A 219 -0.08 11.18 -8.47
N THR A 220 0.59 10.38 -7.67
CA THR A 220 -0.03 9.40 -6.76
C THR A 220 0.53 9.52 -5.35
N VAL A 221 -0.26 9.20 -4.34
CA VAL A 221 0.23 8.91 -3.00
C VAL A 221 0.55 7.43 -2.90
N GLU A 222 1.79 7.09 -2.54
CA GLU A 222 2.23 5.71 -2.47
C GLU A 222 2.37 5.23 -1.02
N PHE A 223 1.82 4.05 -0.74
CA PHE A 223 1.96 3.33 0.53
C PHE A 223 2.85 2.12 0.30
N ARG A 224 4.05 2.11 0.90
CA ARG A 224 5.09 1.09 0.67
C ARG A 224 5.22 0.06 1.79
N LEU A 225 4.43 0.15 2.84
CA LEU A 225 4.61 -0.63 4.07
C LEU A 225 4.21 -2.11 3.94
N PHE A 226 3.43 -2.49 2.95
CA PHE A 226 2.79 -3.80 2.95
C PHE A 226 3.71 -4.94 2.50
N GLN A 227 3.43 -6.11 3.03
CA GLN A 227 4.00 -7.40 2.69
C GLN A 227 2.94 -8.48 2.89
N PHE A 228 3.09 -9.61 2.21
CA PHE A 228 2.27 -10.78 2.52
C PHE A 228 2.82 -11.53 3.71
N ASP A 229 1.94 -12.21 4.43
CA ASP A 229 2.31 -13.10 5.51
C ASP A 229 3.19 -14.23 4.97
N ALA A 230 4.32 -14.48 5.64
CA ALA A 230 5.08 -15.68 5.42
C ALA A 230 4.25 -16.91 5.84
N PRO A 231 4.37 -18.03 5.14
CA PRO A 231 3.67 -19.25 5.51
C PRO A 231 4.17 -19.77 6.85
N ALA A 232 3.24 -20.08 7.77
CA ALA A 232 3.58 -20.60 9.09
C ALA A 232 4.24 -21.99 9.05
N ASP A 233 3.97 -22.76 7.98
CA ASP A 233 4.40 -24.15 7.80
C ASP A 233 5.28 -24.38 6.55
N GLY A 234 5.71 -23.30 5.89
CA GLY A 234 6.47 -23.36 4.62
C GLY A 234 5.66 -23.85 3.42
N LYS A 235 4.39 -24.21 3.58
CA LYS A 235 3.55 -24.80 2.51
C LYS A 235 2.79 -23.76 1.70
N GLN A 236 2.49 -22.60 2.27
CA GLN A 236 1.80 -21.53 1.56
C GLN A 236 2.80 -20.59 0.88
N ASN A 237 2.39 -20.00 -0.23
CA ASN A 237 3.28 -19.24 -1.10
C ASN A 237 3.23 -17.71 -0.89
N GLY A 238 2.64 -17.23 0.20
CA GLY A 238 2.29 -15.80 0.30
C GLY A 238 1.19 -15.45 -0.71
N LEU A 239 1.24 -14.28 -1.34
CA LEU A 239 0.26 -13.84 -2.36
C LEU A 239 -1.20 -14.02 -1.92
N HIS A 240 -1.54 -13.46 -0.76
CA HIS A 240 -2.87 -13.58 -0.19
C HIS A 240 -3.81 -12.53 -0.78
N ALA A 241 -4.71 -12.95 -1.67
CA ALA A 241 -5.69 -12.08 -2.33
C ALA A 241 -6.57 -11.28 -1.33
N GLY A 242 -6.93 -11.87 -0.19
CA GLY A 242 -7.67 -11.19 0.88
C GLY A 242 -6.85 -10.09 1.58
N GLN A 243 -5.56 -10.32 1.79
CA GLN A 243 -4.65 -9.30 2.32
C GLN A 243 -4.52 -8.14 1.34
N LEU A 244 -4.30 -8.43 0.06
CA LEU A 244 -4.18 -7.40 -0.97
C LEU A 244 -5.41 -6.49 -1.03
N LYS A 245 -6.63 -7.07 -1.06
CA LYS A 245 -7.88 -6.29 -0.99
C LYS A 245 -7.94 -5.42 0.27
N SER A 246 -7.56 -5.98 1.42
CA SER A 246 -7.57 -5.25 2.69
C SER A 246 -6.59 -4.08 2.71
N TYR A 247 -5.41 -4.24 2.10
CA TYR A 247 -4.41 -3.18 1.97
C TYR A 247 -4.89 -2.05 1.07
N ILE A 248 -5.48 -2.39 -0.08
CA ILE A 248 -6.06 -1.40 -1.00
C ILE A 248 -7.19 -0.62 -0.31
N GLN A 249 -8.10 -1.33 0.35
CA GLN A 249 -9.19 -0.70 1.09
C GLN A 249 -8.67 0.26 2.17
N LEU A 250 -7.62 -0.12 2.90
CA LEU A 250 -6.99 0.73 3.91
C LEU A 250 -6.41 2.01 3.30
N CYS A 251 -5.63 1.90 2.22
CA CYS A 251 -5.03 3.05 1.55
C CYS A 251 -6.09 4.03 1.01
N LEU A 252 -7.14 3.50 0.37
CA LEU A 252 -8.27 4.29 -0.12
C LEU A 252 -8.97 5.04 1.02
N ALA A 253 -9.21 4.36 2.15
CA ALA A 253 -9.86 4.93 3.30
C ALA A 253 -9.01 6.00 4.01
N LEU A 254 -7.69 5.79 4.09
CA LEU A 254 -6.75 6.77 4.63
C LEU A 254 -6.70 8.03 3.79
N SER A 255 -6.57 7.88 2.47
CA SER A 255 -6.62 8.99 1.53
C SER A 255 -7.94 9.76 1.65
N GLN A 256 -9.08 9.06 1.69
CA GLN A 256 -10.39 9.70 1.84
C GLN A 256 -10.57 10.38 3.19
N MET A 257 -10.12 9.77 4.28
CA MET A 257 -10.17 10.40 5.61
C MET A 257 -9.36 11.69 5.63
N ALA A 258 -8.15 11.69 5.05
CA ALA A 258 -7.30 12.88 4.99
C ALA A 258 -7.94 14.05 4.25
N LYS A 259 -8.75 13.76 3.21
CA LYS A 259 -9.54 14.76 2.48
C LYS A 259 -10.76 15.26 3.27
N ALA A 260 -11.36 14.40 4.10
CA ALA A 260 -12.60 14.69 4.81
C ALA A 260 -12.42 15.41 6.15
N VAL A 261 -11.23 15.28 6.77
CA VAL A 261 -10.98 15.94 8.07
C VAL A 261 -10.38 17.34 7.88
N ARG A 262 -10.79 18.26 8.75
CA ARG A 262 -10.22 19.61 8.75
C ARG A 262 -8.72 19.59 9.16
N THR A 263 -8.40 18.82 10.20
CA THR A 263 -7.03 18.69 10.72
C THR A 263 -6.83 17.29 11.28
N ALA A 264 -5.59 16.82 11.27
CA ALA A 264 -5.16 15.59 11.92
C ALA A 264 -3.95 15.84 12.82
N SER A 265 -3.89 15.18 13.96
CA SER A 265 -2.74 15.23 14.86
C SER A 265 -1.70 14.17 14.50
N PRO A 266 -0.40 14.50 14.52
CA PRO A 266 0.66 13.51 14.31
C PRO A 266 0.98 12.70 15.57
N LYS A 267 0.43 13.06 16.73
CA LYS A 267 0.78 12.42 18.01
C LYS A 267 0.25 10.99 18.05
N PRO A 268 1.11 9.98 18.29
CA PRO A 268 0.66 8.62 18.54
C PRO A 268 -0.29 8.59 19.73
N GLN A 269 -1.35 7.80 19.62
CA GLN A 269 -2.19 7.53 20.78
C GLN A 269 -1.56 6.41 21.59
N GLN A 270 -1.29 6.67 22.86
CA GLN A 270 -0.93 5.61 23.79
C GLN A 270 -2.16 4.74 24.01
N ASN A 271 -2.08 3.48 23.59
CA ASN A 271 -3.18 2.54 23.68
C ASN A 271 -2.76 1.35 24.55
N GLU A 272 -3.33 1.24 25.74
CA GLU A 272 -3.21 0.03 26.58
C GLU A 272 -3.86 -1.20 25.93
N ASN A 273 -4.81 -0.95 25.02
CA ASN A 273 -5.51 -1.98 24.24
C ASN A 273 -5.41 -1.68 22.74
N PRO A 274 -4.35 -2.13 22.05
CA PRO A 274 -4.12 -1.85 20.64
C PRO A 274 -5.21 -2.47 19.73
N LYS A 275 -5.78 -3.60 20.11
CA LYS A 275 -6.85 -4.25 19.34
C LYS A 275 -8.14 -3.40 19.32
N TYR A 276 -8.52 -2.85 20.47
CA TYR A 276 -9.65 -1.93 20.58
C TYR A 276 -9.39 -0.63 19.80
N ALA A 277 -8.20 -0.08 19.91
CA ALA A 277 -7.80 1.12 19.21
C ALA A 277 -7.88 0.93 17.69
N MET A 278 -7.31 -0.15 17.17
CA MET A 278 -7.39 -0.51 15.75
C MET A 278 -8.85 -0.67 15.30
N ARG A 279 -9.64 -1.47 16.01
CA ARG A 279 -11.06 -1.65 15.67
C ARG A 279 -11.81 -0.33 15.59
N THR A 280 -11.62 0.53 16.61
CA THR A 280 -12.30 1.84 16.67
C THR A 280 -11.86 2.74 15.51
N TRP A 281 -10.58 2.73 15.17
CA TRP A 281 -10.06 3.48 14.04
C TRP A 281 -10.62 2.98 12.70
N LEU A 282 -10.66 1.67 12.48
CA LEU A 282 -11.26 1.06 11.29
C LEU A 282 -12.73 1.45 11.11
N LEU A 283 -13.51 1.50 12.20
CA LEU A 283 -14.89 1.97 12.13
C LEU A 283 -14.98 3.45 11.71
N ARG A 284 -14.07 4.30 12.19
CA ARG A 284 -13.96 5.72 11.76
C ARG A 284 -13.55 5.85 10.30
N LEU A 285 -12.73 4.94 9.79
CA LEU A 285 -12.37 4.83 8.38
C LEU A 285 -13.52 4.35 7.49
N GLY A 286 -14.64 3.89 8.07
CA GLY A 286 -15.81 3.41 7.34
C GLY A 286 -15.85 1.90 7.14
N PHE A 287 -14.97 1.14 7.80
CA PHE A 287 -14.92 -0.32 7.69
C PHE A 287 -16.07 -0.98 8.46
N ILE A 288 -17.28 -0.83 7.93
CA ILE A 288 -18.53 -1.34 8.51
C ILE A 288 -19.23 -2.24 7.49
N GLY A 289 -19.79 -3.36 7.97
CA GLY A 289 -20.48 -4.34 7.11
C GLY A 289 -19.59 -5.45 6.59
N ASP A 290 -20.16 -6.36 5.82
CA ASP A 290 -19.49 -7.60 5.38
C ASP A 290 -18.39 -7.35 4.36
N GLU A 291 -18.51 -6.32 3.54
CA GLU A 291 -17.50 -5.93 2.56
C GLU A 291 -16.11 -5.72 3.19
N PHE A 292 -16.04 -5.23 4.42
CA PHE A 292 -14.81 -4.94 5.14
C PHE A 292 -14.49 -5.96 6.23
N LYS A 293 -15.22 -7.09 6.31
CA LYS A 293 -15.03 -8.10 7.35
C LYS A 293 -13.59 -8.63 7.35
N THR A 294 -13.11 -9.08 6.19
CA THR A 294 -11.74 -9.60 6.04
C THR A 294 -10.69 -8.58 6.46
N ALA A 295 -10.86 -7.31 6.09
CA ALA A 295 -9.92 -6.26 6.47
C ALA A 295 -9.90 -6.00 7.99
N ARG A 296 -11.09 -5.99 8.64
CA ARG A 296 -11.17 -5.85 10.10
C ARG A 296 -10.49 -7.02 10.83
N GLU A 297 -10.75 -8.25 10.38
CA GLU A 297 -10.14 -9.45 10.95
C GLU A 297 -8.62 -9.45 10.77
N LEU A 298 -8.14 -9.16 9.56
CA LEU A 298 -6.73 -9.11 9.25
C LEU A 298 -5.97 -8.09 10.11
N LEU A 299 -6.50 -6.86 10.19
CA LEU A 299 -5.84 -5.73 10.86
C LEU A 299 -5.95 -5.78 12.38
N THR A 300 -6.75 -6.69 12.95
CA THR A 300 -6.88 -6.84 14.41
C THR A 300 -6.35 -8.16 14.95
N LYS A 301 -6.18 -9.19 14.12
CA LYS A 301 -5.88 -10.56 14.56
C LYS A 301 -4.60 -10.70 15.40
N ARG A 302 -3.58 -9.86 15.14
CA ARG A 302 -2.25 -9.93 15.78
C ARG A 302 -2.06 -8.94 16.92
N LEU A 303 -3.04 -8.08 17.15
CA LEU A 303 -2.95 -7.10 18.21
C LEU A 303 -3.45 -7.70 19.51
N ASP A 304 -2.74 -7.39 20.58
CA ASP A 304 -3.12 -7.79 21.93
C ASP A 304 -4.34 -7.01 22.44
N GLY A 305 -5.02 -7.60 23.41
CA GLY A 305 -6.17 -6.99 24.06
C GLY A 305 -7.52 -7.48 23.55
N ASP A 306 -8.57 -6.80 23.95
CA ASP A 306 -9.97 -7.11 23.62
C ASP A 306 -10.52 -6.09 22.60
N ALA A 307 -11.18 -6.60 21.56
CA ALA A 307 -11.76 -5.73 20.52
C ALA A 307 -13.04 -5.02 21.00
N ALA A 308 -13.72 -5.53 22.02
CA ALA A 308 -15.01 -5.01 22.47
C ALA A 308 -14.88 -3.97 23.59
N PHE A 309 -13.89 -4.14 24.49
CA PHE A 309 -13.76 -3.33 25.71
C PHE A 309 -12.45 -2.56 25.73
N ARG A 310 -12.52 -1.25 26.02
CA ARG A 310 -11.35 -0.37 26.05
C ARG A 310 -10.35 -0.78 27.15
N SER A 311 -10.85 -1.09 28.32
CA SER A 311 -10.05 -1.43 29.51
C SER A 311 -9.90 -2.95 29.75
N GLY A 312 -10.18 -3.79 28.72
CA GLY A 312 -10.29 -5.23 28.90
C GLY A 312 -11.62 -5.65 29.54
N ARG A 313 -11.89 -6.96 29.60
CA ARG A 313 -13.00 -7.46 30.43
C ARG A 313 -12.58 -7.29 31.88
N ALA A 314 -13.41 -6.65 32.70
CA ALA A 314 -13.28 -6.80 34.15
C ALA A 314 -13.28 -8.30 34.45
N ALA A 315 -12.31 -8.79 35.22
CA ALA A 315 -12.33 -10.16 35.72
C ALA A 315 -13.66 -10.35 36.45
N ALA A 316 -14.50 -11.25 35.95
CA ALA A 316 -15.75 -11.63 36.58
C ALA A 316 -15.44 -12.52 37.79
#